data_5841820615fb410496c0456fa859f015
#
_entry.id   5841820615fb410496c0456fa859f015
#
_cell.length_a   1.000
_cell.length_b   1.000
_cell.length_c   1.000
_cell.angle_alpha   90.00
_cell.angle_beta   90.00
_cell.angle_gamma   90.00
#
_symmetry.space_group_name_H-M   'P 1'
#
loop_
_entity.id
_entity.type
_entity.pdbx_description
1 polymer ?
#
loop_
_entity_poly.entity_id
_entity_poly.type
_entity_poly.pdbx_seq_one_letter_code
_entity_poly.pdbx_strand_id
1 'polypeptide(L)'
;MAKTNLASLEQFVSSFESHPFWIGIDVHKRSYSLALRRADERCLAWVGPADPKAVVEQIQRLGITVAAIAYESGPTGFSLARELQAAGLPVIVAAPSRIPRSVTAGAKCDRLDCLKLADYAAKGMLKAIAIPTPQEEAHRALMRRRHSLVDAIRRCKQRIKSQLLFLGIPEPKALAHWSHD
;
A
#
# COMPACT_ATOMS: atom_id res chain seq x y z
N MET A 1 -12.46 20.46 1.36
CA MET A 1 -12.12 19.67 0.15
C MET A 1 -13.36 19.53 -0.70
N ALA A 2 -13.38 20.01 -1.94
CA ALA A 2 -14.49 19.73 -2.85
C ALA A 2 -14.60 18.22 -3.05
N LYS A 3 -15.74 17.64 -2.73
CA LYS A 3 -16.05 16.25 -3.05
C LYS A 3 -16.15 16.16 -4.57
N THR A 4 -15.13 15.61 -5.22
CA THR A 4 -15.24 15.24 -6.64
C THR A 4 -16.42 14.26 -6.73
N ASN A 5 -17.50 14.67 -7.38
CA ASN A 5 -18.67 13.84 -7.57
C ASN A 5 -18.52 12.97 -8.82
N LEU A 6 -19.37 11.97 -8.99
CA LEU A 6 -19.34 11.05 -10.12
C LEU A 6 -19.45 11.80 -11.46
N ALA A 7 -20.30 12.83 -11.53
CA ALA A 7 -20.47 13.66 -12.72
C ALA A 7 -19.16 14.35 -13.18
N SER A 8 -18.32 14.80 -12.24
CA SER A 8 -17.02 15.39 -12.58
C SER A 8 -16.04 14.35 -13.15
N LEU A 9 -16.11 13.10 -12.68
CA LEU A 9 -15.33 11.99 -13.23
C LEU A 9 -15.79 11.65 -14.65
N GLU A 10 -17.10 11.51 -14.86
CA GLU A 10 -17.68 11.24 -16.18
C GLU A 10 -17.36 12.34 -17.18
N GLN A 11 -17.46 13.61 -16.79
CA GLN A 11 -17.08 14.74 -17.64
C GLN A 11 -15.58 14.74 -17.96
N PHE A 12 -14.72 14.37 -17.00
CA PHE A 12 -13.27 14.29 -17.22
C PHE A 12 -12.92 13.18 -18.21
N VAL A 13 -13.67 12.07 -18.20
CA VAL A 13 -13.47 10.90 -19.06
C VAL A 13 -14.03 11.13 -20.46
N SER A 14 -15.28 11.64 -20.58
CA SER A 14 -15.98 11.80 -21.86
C SER A 14 -15.23 12.65 -22.88
N SER A 15 -14.41 13.58 -22.42
CA SER A 15 -13.58 14.41 -23.29
C SER A 15 -12.33 13.69 -23.83
N PHE A 16 -12.12 12.38 -23.51
CA PHE A 16 -10.87 11.66 -23.82
C PHE A 16 -11.05 10.14 -24.02
N GLU A 17 -12.21 9.69 -24.46
CA GLU A 17 -12.64 8.27 -24.49
C GLU A 17 -11.75 7.34 -25.32
N SER A 18 -11.08 7.84 -26.36
CA SER A 18 -10.24 7.04 -27.25
C SER A 18 -8.81 6.77 -26.75
N HIS A 19 -8.45 7.27 -25.57
CA HIS A 19 -7.08 7.16 -25.06
C HIS A 19 -7.04 6.40 -23.72
N PRO A 20 -5.94 5.72 -23.42
CA PRO A 20 -5.81 5.01 -22.16
C PRO A 20 -5.64 5.97 -20.98
N PHE A 21 -6.05 5.47 -19.80
CA PHE A 21 -5.92 6.15 -18.52
C PHE A 21 -5.00 5.37 -17.58
N TRP A 22 -4.33 6.08 -16.69
CA TRP A 22 -3.55 5.53 -15.60
C TRP A 22 -4.19 5.93 -14.28
N ILE A 23 -4.25 4.99 -13.35
CA ILE A 23 -4.85 5.20 -12.04
C ILE A 23 -3.78 5.01 -10.97
N GLY A 24 -3.65 5.98 -10.07
CA GLY A 24 -2.87 5.86 -8.85
C GLY A 24 -3.79 5.73 -7.65
N ILE A 25 -3.51 4.81 -6.75
CA ILE A 25 -4.30 4.60 -5.54
C ILE A 25 -3.38 4.66 -4.33
N ASP A 26 -3.66 5.57 -3.41
CA ASP A 26 -3.06 5.59 -2.09
C ASP A 26 -4.02 4.92 -1.10
N VAL A 27 -3.57 3.82 -0.52
CA VAL A 27 -4.41 2.86 0.21
C VAL A 27 -4.31 3.11 1.71
N HIS A 28 -5.39 3.59 2.31
CA HIS A 28 -5.52 3.78 3.76
C HIS A 28 -6.55 2.85 4.39
N LYS A 29 -6.51 2.72 5.70
CA LYS A 29 -7.42 1.83 6.46
C LYS A 29 -8.91 2.19 6.30
N ARG A 30 -9.24 3.47 6.15
CA ARG A 30 -10.62 3.99 6.18
C ARG A 30 -11.11 4.53 4.84
N SER A 31 -10.21 4.87 3.95
CA SER A 31 -10.52 5.45 2.64
C SER A 31 -9.37 5.21 1.69
N TYR A 32 -9.65 5.19 0.40
CA TYR A 32 -8.64 5.20 -0.65
C TYR A 32 -8.64 6.56 -1.34
N SER A 33 -7.45 7.12 -1.54
CA SER A 33 -7.27 8.29 -2.39
C SER A 33 -6.91 7.82 -3.79
N LEU A 34 -7.72 8.19 -4.78
CA LEU A 34 -7.57 7.77 -6.16
C LEU A 34 -7.24 8.97 -7.05
N ALA A 35 -6.41 8.75 -8.05
CA ALA A 35 -6.12 9.72 -9.09
C ALA A 35 -6.23 9.08 -10.46
N LEU A 36 -6.96 9.72 -11.36
CA LEU A 36 -7.05 9.36 -12.77
C LEU A 36 -6.17 10.32 -13.55
N ARG A 37 -5.24 9.80 -14.35
CA ARG A 37 -4.34 10.55 -15.22
C ARG A 37 -4.61 10.21 -16.67
N ARG A 38 -4.71 11.23 -17.48
CA ARG A 38 -4.85 11.16 -18.94
C ARG A 38 -3.48 11.22 -19.63
N ALA A 39 -3.43 10.85 -20.90
CA ALA A 39 -2.22 10.96 -21.71
C ALA A 39 -1.73 12.41 -21.91
N ASP A 40 -2.65 13.39 -21.86
CA ASP A 40 -2.33 14.84 -21.89
C ASP A 40 -1.88 15.40 -20.53
N GLU A 41 -1.48 14.52 -19.60
CA GLU A 41 -0.99 14.82 -18.25
C GLU A 41 -2.02 15.39 -17.27
N ARG A 42 -3.23 15.68 -17.70
CA ARG A 42 -4.28 16.12 -16.80
C ARG A 42 -4.65 15.02 -15.82
N CYS A 43 -4.89 15.43 -14.58
CA CYS A 43 -5.22 14.53 -13.50
C CYS A 43 -6.46 14.99 -12.74
N LEU A 44 -7.25 14.03 -12.31
CA LEU A 44 -8.37 14.26 -11.41
C LEU A 44 -8.24 13.30 -10.22
N ALA A 45 -8.32 13.82 -8.99
CA ALA A 45 -8.21 13.02 -7.78
C ALA A 45 -9.48 13.09 -6.95
N TRP A 46 -9.83 11.96 -6.34
CA TRP A 46 -10.99 11.85 -5.43
C TRP A 46 -10.69 10.87 -4.29
N VAL A 47 -11.59 10.81 -3.33
CA VAL A 47 -11.52 9.87 -2.21
C VAL A 47 -12.69 8.92 -2.30
N GLY A 48 -12.43 7.63 -2.22
CA GLY A 48 -13.41 6.56 -2.19
C GLY A 48 -13.37 5.76 -0.87
N PRO A 49 -14.33 4.84 -0.68
CA PRO A 49 -14.32 3.93 0.46
C PRO A 49 -13.12 2.98 0.40
N ALA A 50 -12.67 2.52 1.57
CA ALA A 50 -11.63 1.48 1.67
C ALA A 50 -12.21 0.09 1.38
N ASP A 51 -12.83 -0.06 0.22
CA ASP A 51 -13.44 -1.29 -0.26
C ASP A 51 -12.93 -1.61 -1.67
N PRO A 52 -12.16 -2.69 -1.86
CA PRO A 52 -11.66 -3.10 -3.16
C PRO A 52 -12.74 -3.31 -4.23
N LYS A 53 -13.89 -3.88 -3.85
CA LYS A 53 -14.99 -4.14 -4.79
C LYS A 53 -15.63 -2.84 -5.28
N ALA A 54 -15.87 -1.91 -4.36
CA ALA A 54 -16.41 -0.60 -4.72
C ALA A 54 -15.47 0.18 -5.66
N VAL A 55 -14.15 0.02 -5.51
CA VAL A 55 -13.16 0.61 -6.44
C VAL A 55 -13.27 -0.01 -7.82
N VAL A 56 -13.35 -1.34 -7.92
CA VAL A 56 -13.51 -2.05 -9.19
C VAL A 56 -14.80 -1.61 -9.89
N GLU A 57 -15.93 -1.62 -9.18
CA GLU A 57 -17.22 -1.18 -9.72
C GLU A 57 -17.18 0.26 -10.24
N GLN A 58 -16.54 1.15 -9.49
CA GLN A 58 -16.41 2.55 -9.90
C GLN A 58 -15.60 2.70 -11.19
N ILE A 59 -14.46 1.98 -11.29
CA ILE A 59 -13.62 2.00 -12.50
C ILE A 59 -14.38 1.43 -13.70
N GLN A 60 -15.09 0.32 -13.52
CA GLN A 60 -15.88 -0.31 -14.59
C GLN A 60 -17.03 0.60 -15.09
N ARG A 61 -17.70 1.32 -14.17
CA ARG A 61 -18.74 2.29 -14.52
C ARG A 61 -18.25 3.44 -15.40
N LEU A 62 -16.97 3.82 -15.27
CA LEU A 62 -16.40 4.87 -16.11
C LEU A 62 -16.25 4.45 -17.58
N GLY A 63 -16.30 3.16 -17.90
CA GLY A 63 -16.21 2.65 -19.28
C GLY A 63 -14.90 2.95 -20.00
N ILE A 64 -13.82 3.20 -19.24
CA ILE A 64 -12.53 3.65 -19.76
C ILE A 64 -11.57 2.49 -20.05
N THR A 65 -10.68 2.70 -21.00
CA THR A 65 -9.53 1.83 -21.20
C THR A 65 -8.44 2.18 -20.19
N VAL A 66 -8.17 1.27 -19.25
CA VAL A 66 -7.14 1.46 -18.21
C VAL A 66 -5.82 0.83 -18.66
N ALA A 67 -4.76 1.64 -18.79
CA ALA A 67 -3.43 1.16 -19.14
C ALA A 67 -2.69 0.55 -17.94
N ALA A 68 -2.84 1.14 -16.76
CA ALA A 68 -2.30 0.58 -15.51
C ALA A 68 -2.98 1.20 -14.28
N ILE A 69 -3.10 0.41 -13.23
CA ILE A 69 -3.51 0.84 -11.89
C ILE A 69 -2.34 0.60 -10.95
N ALA A 70 -1.82 1.66 -10.34
CA ALA A 70 -0.65 1.56 -9.47
C ALA A 70 -1.01 1.90 -8.03
N TYR A 71 -0.52 1.11 -7.08
CA TYR A 71 -0.55 1.45 -5.67
C TYR A 71 0.69 0.93 -4.92
N GLU A 72 0.95 1.51 -3.75
CA GLU A 72 2.06 1.13 -2.88
C GLU A 72 1.66 -0.04 -1.98
N SER A 73 2.52 -1.07 -1.91
CA SER A 73 2.32 -2.18 -0.97
C SER A 73 2.41 -1.69 0.48
N GLY A 74 1.38 -1.97 1.26
CA GLY A 74 1.24 -1.45 2.62
C GLY A 74 0.64 -2.48 3.59
N PRO A 75 0.24 -2.03 4.79
CA PRO A 75 -0.27 -2.90 5.85
C PRO A 75 -1.66 -3.50 5.54
N THR A 76 -2.34 -3.04 4.49
CA THR A 76 -3.66 -3.51 4.07
C THR A 76 -3.62 -4.80 3.25
N GLY A 77 -2.42 -5.34 2.99
CA GLY A 77 -2.23 -6.57 2.22
C GLY A 77 -2.49 -6.40 0.72
N PHE A 78 -2.89 -7.48 0.06
CA PHE A 78 -3.04 -7.54 -1.40
C PHE A 78 -4.49 -7.77 -1.87
N SER A 79 -5.49 -7.58 -1.02
CA SER A 79 -6.90 -7.77 -1.37
C SER A 79 -7.31 -6.89 -2.55
N LEU A 80 -6.91 -5.62 -2.56
CA LEU A 80 -7.17 -4.70 -3.67
C LEU A 80 -6.58 -5.20 -4.99
N ALA A 81 -5.32 -5.67 -4.97
CA ALA A 81 -4.67 -6.19 -6.17
C ALA A 81 -5.41 -7.41 -6.75
N ARG A 82 -5.85 -8.32 -5.88
CA ARG A 82 -6.57 -9.53 -6.30
C ARG A 82 -7.94 -9.20 -6.91
N GLU A 83 -8.69 -8.26 -6.32
CA GLU A 83 -9.97 -7.81 -6.87
C GLU A 83 -9.78 -7.13 -8.23
N LEU A 84 -8.78 -6.26 -8.37
CA LEU A 84 -8.46 -5.63 -9.65
C LEU A 84 -8.05 -6.67 -10.72
N GLN A 85 -7.20 -7.65 -10.36
CA GLN A 85 -6.81 -8.73 -11.26
C GLN A 85 -7.98 -9.63 -11.65
N ALA A 86 -8.86 -9.97 -10.70
CA ALA A 86 -10.06 -10.76 -10.95
C ALA A 86 -11.03 -10.04 -11.92
N ALA A 87 -11.03 -8.71 -11.90
CA ALA A 87 -11.80 -7.88 -12.84
C ALA A 87 -11.08 -7.66 -14.20
N GLY A 88 -9.93 -8.30 -14.44
CA GLY A 88 -9.15 -8.14 -15.67
C GLY A 88 -8.43 -6.80 -15.80
N LEU A 89 -8.30 -6.04 -14.72
CA LEU A 89 -7.65 -4.74 -14.73
C LEU A 89 -6.13 -4.87 -14.54
N PRO A 90 -5.31 -4.11 -15.29
CA PRO A 90 -3.85 -4.17 -15.19
C PRO A 90 -3.37 -3.47 -13.91
N VAL A 91 -2.79 -4.23 -12.95
CA VAL A 91 -2.36 -3.71 -11.67
C VAL A 91 -0.84 -3.77 -11.48
N ILE A 92 -0.27 -2.69 -10.96
CA ILE A 92 1.13 -2.54 -10.56
C ILE A 92 1.15 -2.30 -9.05
N VAL A 93 1.58 -3.29 -8.29
CA VAL A 93 1.87 -3.09 -6.86
C VAL A 93 3.34 -2.77 -6.71
N ALA A 94 3.68 -1.59 -6.23
CA ALA A 94 5.05 -1.14 -6.06
C ALA A 94 5.51 -1.26 -4.60
N ALA A 95 6.76 -1.67 -4.38
CA ALA A 95 7.34 -1.62 -3.04
C ALA A 95 7.72 -0.17 -2.68
N PRO A 96 7.48 0.30 -1.44
CA PRO A 96 7.79 1.67 -1.00
C PRO A 96 9.23 2.09 -1.27
N SER A 97 10.17 1.16 -1.08
CA SER A 97 11.61 1.39 -1.29
C SER A 97 12.02 1.51 -2.77
N ARG A 98 11.13 1.16 -3.69
CA ARG A 98 11.38 1.18 -5.15
C ARG A 98 10.60 2.26 -5.90
N ILE A 99 9.80 3.03 -5.18
CA ILE A 99 9.11 4.19 -5.75
C ILE A 99 10.10 5.37 -5.77
N PRO A 100 10.29 6.04 -6.93
CA PRO A 100 11.17 7.20 -7.01
C PRO A 100 10.76 8.28 -6.02
N ARG A 101 11.72 8.79 -5.23
CA ARG A 101 11.46 9.89 -4.30
C ARG A 101 11.53 11.21 -5.05
N SER A 102 10.52 12.05 -4.89
CA SER A 102 10.57 13.41 -5.38
C SER A 102 11.65 14.20 -4.63
N VAL A 103 12.52 14.88 -5.36
CA VAL A 103 13.60 15.72 -4.78
C VAL A 103 13.03 16.98 -4.11
N THR A 104 11.81 17.39 -4.47
CA THR A 104 11.14 18.54 -3.87
C THR A 104 10.55 18.14 -2.51
N ALA A 105 11.16 18.68 -1.44
CA ALA A 105 10.64 18.62 -0.08
C ALA A 105 9.35 19.46 0.02
N GLY A 106 8.23 18.89 -0.38
CA GLY A 106 6.90 19.47 -0.18
C GLY A 106 6.14 18.72 0.91
N ALA A 107 5.14 19.34 1.50
CA ALA A 107 4.29 18.73 2.51
C ALA A 107 3.74 17.39 2.02
N LYS A 108 3.94 16.33 2.80
CA LYS A 108 3.41 15.00 2.53
C LYS A 108 1.87 15.07 2.58
N CYS A 109 1.22 14.72 1.50
CA CYS A 109 -0.25 14.74 1.41
C CYS A 109 -0.70 13.54 0.58
N ASP A 110 -1.65 12.79 1.11
CA ASP A 110 -2.21 11.57 0.49
C ASP A 110 -2.69 11.80 -0.95
N ARG A 111 -3.21 12.99 -1.23
CA ARG A 111 -3.60 13.40 -2.59
C ARG A 111 -2.40 13.48 -3.55
N LEU A 112 -1.23 13.91 -3.05
CA LEU A 112 -0.03 13.99 -3.86
C LEU A 112 0.53 12.58 -4.14
N ASP A 113 0.33 11.65 -3.24
CA ASP A 113 0.87 10.30 -3.38
C ASP A 113 0.10 9.50 -4.45
N CYS A 114 -1.23 9.56 -4.52
CA CYS A 114 -1.99 8.93 -5.60
C CYS A 114 -1.73 9.57 -6.97
N LEU A 115 -1.56 10.89 -7.05
CA LEU A 115 -1.20 11.59 -8.29
C LEU A 115 0.17 11.18 -8.80
N LYS A 116 1.18 11.08 -7.93
CA LYS A 116 2.52 10.60 -8.26
C LYS A 116 2.50 9.16 -8.75
N LEU A 117 1.73 8.29 -8.11
CA LEU A 117 1.61 6.90 -8.52
C LEU A 117 1.01 6.77 -9.93
N ALA A 118 -0.01 7.57 -10.25
CA ALA A 118 -0.58 7.60 -11.60
C ALA A 118 0.43 8.11 -12.63
N ASP A 119 1.17 9.17 -12.31
CA ASP A 119 2.20 9.73 -13.19
C ASP A 119 3.37 8.76 -13.41
N TYR A 120 3.86 8.11 -12.35
CA TYR A 120 4.94 7.13 -12.45
C TYR A 120 4.52 5.87 -13.20
N ALA A 121 3.24 5.45 -13.06
CA ALA A 121 2.68 4.37 -13.85
C ALA A 121 2.66 4.72 -15.35
N ALA A 122 2.22 5.92 -15.70
CA ALA A 122 2.19 6.41 -17.07
C ALA A 122 3.59 6.52 -17.71
N LYS A 123 4.59 6.88 -16.91
CA LYS A 123 5.99 7.00 -17.35
C LYS A 123 6.76 5.66 -17.30
N GLY A 124 6.13 4.56 -16.90
CA GLY A 124 6.79 3.26 -16.77
C GLY A 124 7.89 3.20 -15.69
N MET A 125 7.84 4.10 -14.72
CA MET A 125 8.86 4.22 -13.65
C MET A 125 8.65 3.28 -12.48
N LEU A 126 7.52 2.58 -12.42
CA LEU A 126 7.18 1.67 -11.31
C LEU A 126 7.58 0.24 -11.65
N LYS A 127 8.28 -0.39 -10.73
CA LYS A 127 8.60 -1.82 -10.80
C LYS A 127 7.61 -2.61 -9.95
N ALA A 128 6.83 -3.45 -10.61
CA ALA A 128 5.88 -4.33 -9.94
C ALA A 128 6.58 -5.35 -9.03
N ILE A 129 5.98 -5.65 -7.89
CA ILE A 129 6.32 -6.80 -7.06
C ILE A 129 5.34 -7.95 -7.32
N ALA A 130 5.78 -9.17 -7.07
CA ALA A 130 4.91 -10.33 -7.15
C ALA A 130 3.82 -10.25 -6.07
N ILE A 131 2.57 -10.44 -6.47
CA ILE A 131 1.43 -10.51 -5.56
C ILE A 131 1.37 -11.95 -5.01
N PRO A 132 1.53 -12.14 -3.69
CA PRO A 132 1.49 -13.48 -3.11
C PRO A 132 0.07 -14.05 -3.16
N THR A 133 -0.02 -15.37 -3.23
CA THR A 133 -1.28 -16.07 -2.99
C THR A 133 -1.77 -15.82 -1.56
N PRO A 134 -3.08 -15.98 -1.28
CA PRO A 134 -3.60 -15.88 0.10
C PRO A 134 -2.87 -16.78 1.09
N GLN A 135 -2.50 -17.99 0.65
CA GLN A 135 -1.76 -18.95 1.48
C GLN A 135 -0.33 -18.47 1.79
N GLU A 136 0.39 -17.99 0.79
CA GLU A 136 1.73 -17.42 0.99
C GLU A 136 1.69 -16.17 1.88
N GLU A 137 0.67 -15.32 1.73
CA GLU A 137 0.49 -14.15 2.57
C GLU A 137 0.23 -14.56 4.04
N ALA A 138 -0.61 -15.58 4.27
CA ALA A 138 -0.84 -16.13 5.59
C ALA A 138 0.43 -16.73 6.22
N HIS A 139 1.20 -17.51 5.45
CA HIS A 139 2.48 -18.05 5.91
C HIS A 139 3.49 -16.94 6.25
N ARG A 140 3.61 -15.91 5.41
CA ARG A 140 4.49 -14.75 5.67
C ARG A 140 4.03 -13.99 6.93
N ALA A 141 2.72 -13.84 7.15
CA ALA A 141 2.19 -13.21 8.35
C ALA A 141 2.52 -14.00 9.61
N LEU A 142 2.35 -15.34 9.58
CA LEU A 142 2.71 -16.24 10.66
C LEU A 142 4.19 -16.16 11.01
N MET A 143 5.06 -16.22 10.01
CA MET A 143 6.52 -16.11 10.21
C MET A 143 6.93 -14.76 10.78
N ARG A 144 6.35 -13.65 10.29
CA ARG A 144 6.58 -12.33 10.87
C ARG A 144 6.11 -12.25 12.32
N ARG A 145 4.97 -12.85 12.65
CA ARG A 145 4.46 -12.90 14.03
C ARG A 145 5.40 -13.68 14.93
N ARG A 146 5.86 -14.85 14.48
CA ARG A 146 6.86 -15.65 15.22
C ARG A 146 8.12 -14.83 15.49
N HIS A 147 8.70 -14.18 14.49
CA HIS A 147 9.88 -13.32 14.69
C HIS A 147 9.64 -12.21 15.69
N SER A 148 8.50 -11.52 15.59
CA SER A 148 8.13 -10.47 16.53
C SER A 148 8.05 -10.96 17.98
N LEU A 149 7.51 -12.18 18.20
CA LEU A 149 7.43 -12.79 19.54
C LEU A 149 8.81 -13.17 20.07
N VAL A 150 9.65 -13.79 19.24
CA VAL A 150 11.03 -14.13 19.63
C VAL A 150 11.83 -12.88 20.00
N ASP A 151 11.71 -11.81 19.22
CA ASP A 151 12.35 -10.53 19.52
C ASP A 151 11.78 -9.88 20.80
N ALA A 152 10.49 -10.01 21.07
CA ALA A 152 9.89 -9.52 22.30
C ALA A 152 10.44 -10.26 23.52
N ILE A 153 10.53 -11.59 23.45
CA ILE A 153 11.14 -12.42 24.50
C ILE A 153 12.59 -11.99 24.72
N ARG A 154 13.39 -11.86 23.65
CA ARG A 154 14.78 -11.42 23.76
C ARG A 154 14.90 -10.06 24.46
N ARG A 155 14.07 -9.09 24.10
CA ARG A 155 14.03 -7.78 24.75
C ARG A 155 13.65 -7.85 26.22
N CYS A 156 12.68 -8.70 26.59
CA CYS A 156 12.33 -8.91 27.99
C CYS A 156 13.52 -9.48 28.80
N LYS A 157 14.18 -10.51 28.26
CA LYS A 157 15.37 -11.10 28.89
C LYS A 157 16.46 -10.06 29.11
N GLN A 158 16.74 -9.23 28.11
CA GLN A 158 17.73 -8.15 28.22
C GLN A 158 17.37 -7.10 29.29
N ARG A 159 16.09 -6.73 29.36
CA ARG A 159 15.61 -5.78 30.40
C ARG A 159 15.79 -6.36 31.81
N ILE A 160 15.52 -7.63 32.02
CA ILE A 160 15.70 -8.29 33.32
C ILE A 160 17.19 -8.30 33.67
N LYS A 161 18.07 -8.71 32.76
CA LYS A 161 19.54 -8.68 32.98
C LYS A 161 20.06 -7.29 33.30
N SER A 162 19.62 -6.27 32.55
CA SER A 162 19.97 -4.87 32.84
C SER A 162 19.53 -4.42 34.23
N GLN A 163 18.33 -4.82 34.65
CA GLN A 163 17.83 -4.46 35.98
C GLN A 163 18.60 -5.15 37.10
N LEU A 164 18.94 -6.44 36.95
CA LEU A 164 19.79 -7.16 37.90
C LEU A 164 21.16 -6.50 38.01
N LEU A 165 21.77 -6.17 36.88
CA LEU A 165 23.06 -5.45 36.84
C LEU A 165 23.00 -4.10 37.54
N PHE A 166 21.94 -3.31 37.27
CA PHE A 166 21.75 -1.99 37.91
C PHE A 166 21.62 -2.09 39.44
N LEU A 167 20.99 -3.16 39.93
CA LEU A 167 20.82 -3.41 41.36
C LEU A 167 22.03 -4.11 42.03
N GLY A 168 23.10 -4.41 41.29
CA GLY A 168 24.25 -5.16 41.79
C GLY A 168 23.94 -6.61 42.13
N ILE A 169 22.84 -7.15 41.63
CA ILE A 169 22.43 -8.53 41.86
C ILE A 169 23.05 -9.44 40.78
N PRO A 170 23.85 -10.47 41.18
CA PRO A 170 24.43 -11.38 40.21
C PRO A 170 23.31 -12.20 39.47
N GLU A 171 23.52 -12.42 38.18
CA GLU A 171 22.60 -13.23 37.38
C GLU A 171 22.50 -14.66 37.93
N PRO A 172 21.31 -15.17 38.28
CA PRO A 172 21.15 -16.52 38.81
C PRO A 172 21.64 -17.56 37.79
N LYS A 173 22.40 -18.57 38.23
CA LYS A 173 22.95 -19.63 37.35
C LYS A 173 21.83 -20.36 36.58
N ALA A 174 20.67 -20.57 37.19
CA ALA A 174 19.49 -21.18 36.55
C ALA A 174 18.94 -20.36 35.39
N LEU A 175 19.17 -19.05 35.34
CA LEU A 175 18.77 -18.17 34.24
C LEU A 175 19.79 -18.07 33.11
N ALA A 176 20.96 -18.71 33.23
CA ALA A 176 22.01 -18.65 32.18
C ALA A 176 21.50 -19.15 30.83
N HIS A 177 20.58 -20.11 30.81
CA HIS A 177 20.08 -20.72 29.58
C HIS A 177 18.66 -20.32 29.21
N TRP A 178 17.87 -19.69 30.08
CA TRP A 178 16.49 -19.24 29.79
C TRP A 178 15.68 -20.25 28.94
N SER A 179 15.97 -21.55 29.12
CA SER A 179 15.23 -22.62 28.48
C SER A 179 13.84 -22.76 29.09
N HIS A 180 12.92 -23.25 28.31
CA HIS A 180 11.56 -23.57 28.74
C HIS A 180 11.61 -24.98 29.36
N ASP A 181 11.79 -25.06 30.66
CA ASP A 181 11.40 -26.23 31.44
C ASP A 181 10.16 -25.88 32.24
#